data_d9732c3b6010ea537a843a1bc1c96779
#
_entry.id   d9732c3b6010ea537a843a1bc1c96779
#
_cell.length_a   1.000
_cell.length_b   1.000
_cell.length_c   1.000
_cell.angle_alpha   90.00
_cell.angle_beta   90.00
_cell.angle_gamma   90.00
#
_symmetry.space_group_name_H-M   'P 1'
#
loop_
_entity.id
_entity.type
_entity.pdbx_description
1 polymer ?
#
loop_
_entity_poly.entity_id
_entity_poly.type
_entity_poly.pdbx_seq_one_letter_code
_entity_poly.pdbx_strand_id
1 'polypeptide(L)'
;MAAASYEARAYGVYSATPSRTAQYKCPHLIFVPPRFDVYKAVAAQIREIFDRYSDLVEPVALDEAYLDVTENKLNIVSAQAIAQAIRSEIFKATQLTASAGVLGNKFLAKMASGLNKPNGMSLILPHEGLDFVAQLPIEKFHGIGKVTAVKFHEMGIFTGADLRERSVSELVARFGKVGRFYYQIARGEDDRLVVANRVRKSVSVETSYDPDLNDRVRIESALDRVAIDLHRRLEQVGMSGQTLILKVKFADYSQVTRSVTQSMGFMGVRRIQDSSQQLLCALDLEGRSVRLLGLGIGKLMNEEQDFHQLRLEV
;
A
#
# COMPACT_ATOMS: atom_id res chain seq x y z
N MET A 1 1.44 14.75 -3.61
CA MET A 1 0.05 14.64 -4.11
C MET A 1 -0.42 13.19 -4.03
N ALA A 2 -1.68 12.96 -3.62
CA ALA A 2 -2.25 11.60 -3.55
C ALA A 2 -2.61 11.07 -4.96
N ALA A 3 -3.25 11.90 -5.79
CA ALA A 3 -3.66 11.56 -7.15
C ALA A 3 -3.41 12.74 -8.10
N ALA A 4 -3.41 12.47 -9.41
CA ALA A 4 -3.34 13.46 -10.47
C ALA A 4 -4.39 13.15 -11.54
N SER A 5 -5.10 14.17 -12.03
CA SER A 5 -6.05 14.03 -13.12
C SER A 5 -5.33 13.64 -14.43
N TYR A 6 -6.08 13.17 -15.42
CA TYR A 6 -5.48 12.77 -16.70
C TYR A 6 -4.88 13.96 -17.45
N GLU A 7 -5.48 15.15 -17.32
CA GLU A 7 -4.96 16.40 -17.87
C GLU A 7 -3.61 16.75 -17.23
N ALA A 8 -3.50 16.62 -15.89
CA ALA A 8 -2.23 16.85 -15.19
C ALA A 8 -1.14 15.83 -15.57
N ARG A 9 -1.53 14.59 -15.89
CA ARG A 9 -0.59 13.55 -16.35
C ARG A 9 0.04 13.87 -17.68
N ALA A 10 -0.64 14.58 -18.56
CA ALA A 10 -0.08 15.06 -19.84
C ALA A 10 1.13 15.98 -19.62
N TYR A 11 1.21 16.67 -18.47
CA TYR A 11 2.37 17.48 -18.06
C TYR A 11 3.41 16.71 -17.25
N GLY A 12 3.30 15.38 -17.19
CA GLY A 12 4.22 14.54 -16.41
C GLY A 12 4.02 14.63 -14.89
N VAL A 13 2.80 14.99 -14.44
CA VAL A 13 2.41 15.05 -13.03
C VAL A 13 1.65 13.76 -12.68
N TYR A 14 2.18 12.97 -11.74
CA TYR A 14 1.62 11.69 -11.33
C TYR A 14 1.43 11.64 -9.80
N SER A 15 0.74 10.60 -9.31
CA SER A 15 0.69 10.29 -7.87
C SER A 15 2.10 10.24 -7.28
N ALA A 16 2.25 10.69 -6.04
CA ALA A 16 3.52 10.84 -5.32
C ALA A 16 4.47 11.92 -5.87
N THR A 17 4.15 12.66 -6.95
CA THR A 17 4.95 13.82 -7.36
C THR A 17 4.92 14.88 -6.25
N PRO A 18 6.08 15.40 -5.77
CA PRO A 18 6.11 16.50 -4.80
C PRO A 18 5.33 17.71 -5.32
N SER A 19 4.57 18.39 -4.46
CA SER A 19 3.69 19.48 -4.89
C SER A 19 4.47 20.62 -5.59
N ARG A 20 5.65 20.97 -5.09
CA ARG A 20 6.53 21.97 -5.72
C ARG A 20 6.96 21.56 -7.13
N THR A 21 7.34 20.30 -7.32
CA THR A 21 7.69 19.74 -8.63
C THR A 21 6.48 19.72 -9.57
N ALA A 22 5.31 19.38 -9.04
CA ALA A 22 4.07 19.37 -9.82
C ALA A 22 3.70 20.80 -10.30
N GLN A 23 3.81 21.78 -9.43
CA GLN A 23 3.58 23.20 -9.76
C GLN A 23 4.57 23.69 -10.83
N TYR A 24 5.85 23.28 -10.75
CA TYR A 24 6.85 23.62 -11.76
C TYR A 24 6.52 23.01 -13.13
N LYS A 25 6.08 21.74 -13.15
CA LYS A 25 5.71 21.05 -14.40
C LYS A 25 4.41 21.54 -15.02
N CYS A 26 3.48 21.99 -14.20
CA CYS A 26 2.16 22.46 -14.61
C CYS A 26 1.81 23.72 -13.77
N PRO A 27 2.24 24.93 -14.21
CA PRO A 27 2.06 26.16 -13.43
C PRO A 27 0.61 26.53 -13.12
N HIS A 28 -0.33 26.10 -13.94
CA HIS A 28 -1.77 26.32 -13.76
C HIS A 28 -2.48 25.17 -13.01
N LEU A 29 -1.72 24.28 -12.38
CA LEU A 29 -2.28 23.15 -11.63
C LEU A 29 -3.08 23.61 -10.42
N ILE A 30 -4.30 23.09 -10.30
CA ILE A 30 -5.17 23.33 -9.15
C ILE A 30 -4.96 22.21 -8.13
N PHE A 31 -4.57 22.58 -6.91
CA PHE A 31 -4.44 21.65 -5.80
C PHE A 31 -5.73 21.61 -4.97
N VAL A 32 -6.29 20.42 -4.85
CA VAL A 32 -7.51 20.18 -4.05
C VAL A 32 -7.14 19.39 -2.80
N PRO A 33 -7.52 19.84 -1.59
CA PRO A 33 -7.31 19.06 -0.37
C PRO A 33 -7.98 17.69 -0.45
N PRO A 34 -7.31 16.60 0.02
CA PRO A 34 -7.92 15.28 0.03
C PRO A 34 -9.05 15.19 1.07
N ARG A 35 -10.13 14.49 0.72
CA ARG A 35 -11.31 14.24 1.57
C ARG A 35 -11.43 12.75 1.84
N PHE A 36 -10.57 12.22 2.72
CA PHE A 36 -10.49 10.78 2.99
C PHE A 36 -11.76 10.18 3.61
N ASP A 37 -12.54 10.96 4.33
CA ASP A 37 -13.87 10.60 4.83
C ASP A 37 -14.82 10.26 3.67
N VAL A 38 -14.90 11.13 2.67
CA VAL A 38 -15.70 10.92 1.45
C VAL A 38 -15.16 9.72 0.65
N TYR A 39 -13.84 9.61 0.49
CA TYR A 39 -13.25 8.48 -0.26
C TYR A 39 -13.55 7.14 0.41
N LYS A 40 -13.53 7.07 1.75
CA LYS A 40 -13.89 5.86 2.49
C LYS A 40 -15.38 5.52 2.35
N ALA A 41 -16.25 6.52 2.38
CA ALA A 41 -17.69 6.32 2.21
C ALA A 41 -18.02 5.76 0.81
N VAL A 42 -17.42 6.33 -0.23
CA VAL A 42 -17.57 5.81 -1.60
C VAL A 42 -16.94 4.43 -1.76
N ALA A 43 -15.77 4.20 -1.17
CA ALA A 43 -15.13 2.87 -1.18
C ALA A 43 -16.01 1.79 -0.51
N ALA A 44 -16.75 2.16 0.55
CA ALA A 44 -17.69 1.24 1.20
C ALA A 44 -18.85 0.88 0.26
N GLN A 45 -19.45 1.85 -0.44
CA GLN A 45 -20.49 1.59 -1.44
C GLN A 45 -20.00 0.67 -2.58
N ILE A 46 -18.77 0.91 -3.06
CA ILE A 46 -18.18 0.05 -4.10
C ILE A 46 -17.95 -1.37 -3.56
N ARG A 47 -17.53 -1.52 -2.32
CA ARG A 47 -17.35 -2.84 -1.69
C ARG A 47 -18.66 -3.60 -1.57
N GLU A 48 -19.75 -2.94 -1.17
CA GLU A 48 -21.08 -3.54 -1.15
C GLU A 48 -21.51 -4.06 -2.53
N ILE A 49 -21.09 -3.39 -3.62
CA ILE A 49 -21.31 -3.89 -4.97
C ILE A 49 -20.50 -5.16 -5.22
N PHE A 50 -19.20 -5.18 -4.85
CA PHE A 50 -18.35 -6.37 -5.00
C PHE A 50 -18.92 -7.57 -4.24
N ASP A 51 -19.35 -7.36 -3.00
CA ASP A 51 -19.89 -8.40 -2.10
C ASP A 51 -21.18 -9.07 -2.64
N ARG A 52 -21.89 -8.44 -3.60
CA ARG A 52 -23.03 -9.07 -4.28
C ARG A 52 -22.60 -10.17 -5.25
N TYR A 53 -21.37 -10.09 -5.76
CA TYR A 53 -20.86 -11.01 -6.77
C TYR A 53 -19.98 -12.11 -6.21
N SER A 54 -19.17 -11.84 -5.20
CA SER A 54 -18.24 -12.83 -4.64
C SER A 54 -18.03 -12.62 -3.13
N ASP A 55 -17.76 -13.72 -2.42
CA ASP A 55 -17.28 -13.70 -1.03
C ASP A 55 -15.76 -13.50 -0.96
N LEU A 56 -15.05 -13.72 -2.06
CA LEU A 56 -13.61 -13.58 -2.15
C LEU A 56 -13.23 -12.22 -2.75
N VAL A 57 -13.31 -11.18 -1.92
CA VAL A 57 -12.93 -9.80 -2.26
C VAL A 57 -11.73 -9.39 -1.42
N GLU A 58 -10.57 -9.18 -2.05
CA GLU A 58 -9.34 -8.71 -1.38
C GLU A 58 -9.10 -7.22 -1.69
N PRO A 59 -9.32 -6.32 -0.74
CA PRO A 59 -8.98 -4.91 -0.90
C PRO A 59 -7.46 -4.71 -1.02
N VAL A 60 -7.02 -3.98 -2.04
CA VAL A 60 -5.62 -3.57 -2.24
C VAL A 60 -5.39 -2.14 -1.78
N ALA A 61 -6.34 -1.26 -2.09
CA ALA A 61 -6.38 0.14 -1.68
C ALA A 61 -7.83 0.58 -1.43
N LEU A 62 -8.09 1.88 -1.24
CA LEU A 62 -9.46 2.39 -1.10
C LEU A 62 -10.28 2.19 -2.37
N ASP A 63 -9.63 2.27 -3.54
CA ASP A 63 -10.20 2.25 -4.88
C ASP A 63 -9.85 1.01 -5.69
N GLU A 64 -9.20 0.01 -5.08
CA GLU A 64 -8.74 -1.20 -5.76
C GLU A 64 -9.05 -2.46 -4.98
N ALA A 65 -9.51 -3.50 -5.67
CA ALA A 65 -9.69 -4.83 -5.11
C ALA A 65 -9.42 -5.92 -6.15
N TYR A 66 -9.02 -7.10 -5.67
CA TYR A 66 -9.13 -8.35 -6.43
C TYR A 66 -10.43 -9.05 -6.03
N LEU A 67 -11.09 -9.63 -7.02
CA LEU A 67 -12.25 -10.49 -6.82
C LEU A 67 -11.94 -11.86 -7.46
N ASP A 68 -12.15 -12.92 -6.71
CA ASP A 68 -12.23 -14.25 -7.30
C ASP A 68 -13.71 -14.55 -7.58
N VAL A 69 -14.03 -14.71 -8.84
CA VAL A 69 -15.40 -14.94 -9.32
C VAL A 69 -15.59 -16.33 -9.91
N THR A 70 -14.63 -17.25 -9.63
CA THR A 70 -14.71 -18.65 -10.08
C THR A 70 -15.98 -19.31 -9.57
N GLU A 71 -16.28 -19.11 -8.28
CA GLU A 71 -17.58 -19.42 -7.67
C GLU A 71 -18.23 -18.10 -7.27
N ASN A 72 -19.19 -17.62 -8.08
CA ASN A 72 -19.84 -16.35 -7.82
C ASN A 72 -21.30 -16.53 -7.38
N LYS A 73 -21.80 -15.57 -6.59
CA LYS A 73 -23.13 -15.64 -5.96
C LYS A 73 -24.30 -15.63 -6.92
N LEU A 74 -24.11 -15.16 -8.15
CA LEU A 74 -25.15 -14.98 -9.14
C LEU A 74 -25.15 -16.08 -10.23
N ASN A 75 -24.25 -17.07 -10.12
CA ASN A 75 -24.04 -18.13 -11.09
C ASN A 75 -23.82 -17.64 -12.53
N ILE A 76 -23.16 -16.50 -12.68
CA ILE A 76 -22.80 -15.94 -13.98
C ILE A 76 -21.57 -16.67 -14.49
N VAL A 77 -21.67 -17.33 -15.65
CA VAL A 77 -20.58 -18.15 -16.20
C VAL A 77 -19.39 -17.32 -16.67
N SER A 78 -19.62 -16.09 -17.11
CA SER A 78 -18.57 -15.24 -17.69
C SER A 78 -18.02 -14.22 -16.71
N ALA A 79 -16.75 -14.34 -16.32
CA ALA A 79 -16.04 -13.34 -15.52
C ALA A 79 -16.01 -11.96 -16.21
N GLN A 80 -15.97 -11.93 -17.55
CA GLN A 80 -16.09 -10.69 -18.32
C GLN A 80 -17.44 -10.02 -18.11
N ALA A 81 -18.53 -10.78 -18.13
CA ALA A 81 -19.88 -10.25 -17.89
C ALA A 81 -20.02 -9.72 -16.46
N ILE A 82 -19.44 -10.42 -15.47
CA ILE A 82 -19.39 -9.95 -14.08
C ILE A 82 -18.64 -8.61 -13.97
N ALA A 83 -17.45 -8.51 -14.56
CA ALA A 83 -16.66 -7.28 -14.54
C ALA A 83 -17.40 -6.11 -15.19
N GLN A 84 -18.13 -6.36 -16.27
CA GLN A 84 -18.94 -5.34 -16.95
C GLN A 84 -20.14 -4.91 -16.09
N ALA A 85 -20.83 -5.85 -15.46
CA ALA A 85 -21.94 -5.55 -14.54
C ALA A 85 -21.47 -4.72 -13.34
N ILE A 86 -20.40 -5.13 -12.67
CA ILE A 86 -19.80 -4.39 -11.54
C ILE A 86 -19.46 -2.96 -11.95
N ARG A 87 -18.78 -2.75 -13.08
CA ARG A 87 -18.41 -1.41 -13.57
C ARG A 87 -19.66 -0.55 -13.83
N SER A 88 -20.69 -1.14 -14.40
CA SER A 88 -21.97 -0.46 -14.64
C SER A 88 -22.67 -0.07 -13.35
N GLU A 89 -22.69 -0.96 -12.34
CA GLU A 89 -23.28 -0.67 -11.03
C GLU A 89 -22.50 0.40 -10.26
N ILE A 90 -21.17 0.36 -10.29
CA ILE A 90 -20.34 1.41 -9.71
C ILE A 90 -20.68 2.77 -10.31
N PHE A 91 -20.77 2.84 -11.63
CA PHE A 91 -21.11 4.10 -12.30
C PHE A 91 -22.51 4.59 -11.93
N LYS A 92 -23.51 3.70 -11.90
CA LYS A 92 -24.88 4.05 -11.50
C LYS A 92 -24.96 4.56 -10.06
N ALA A 93 -24.24 3.92 -9.14
CA ALA A 93 -24.30 4.26 -7.71
C ALA A 93 -23.47 5.50 -7.35
N THR A 94 -22.32 5.70 -8.00
CA THR A 94 -21.33 6.70 -7.55
C THR A 94 -21.01 7.78 -8.58
N GLN A 95 -21.45 7.62 -9.83
CA GLN A 95 -21.06 8.42 -11.00
C GLN A 95 -19.54 8.37 -11.29
N LEU A 96 -18.82 7.41 -10.71
CA LEU A 96 -17.41 7.18 -10.95
C LEU A 96 -17.22 6.03 -11.94
N THR A 97 -16.19 6.14 -12.78
CA THR A 97 -15.80 5.06 -13.68
C THR A 97 -14.80 4.11 -13.04
N ALA A 98 -14.85 2.84 -13.40
CA ALA A 98 -13.90 1.82 -12.98
C ALA A 98 -13.25 1.14 -14.18
N SER A 99 -11.98 0.76 -14.06
CA SER A 99 -11.29 -0.08 -15.04
C SER A 99 -11.08 -1.48 -14.46
N ALA A 100 -11.22 -2.51 -15.27
CA ALA A 100 -11.10 -3.90 -14.86
C ALA A 100 -10.11 -4.68 -15.74
N GLY A 101 -9.36 -5.59 -15.11
CA GLY A 101 -8.60 -6.64 -15.79
C GLY A 101 -9.16 -8.00 -15.40
N VAL A 102 -9.45 -8.83 -16.39
CA VAL A 102 -10.05 -10.16 -16.20
C VAL A 102 -9.07 -11.21 -16.70
N LEU A 103 -8.52 -11.99 -15.75
CA LEU A 103 -7.53 -13.03 -16.00
C LEU A 103 -7.53 -14.10 -14.91
N GLY A 104 -6.77 -15.18 -15.16
CA GLY A 104 -6.69 -16.32 -14.26
C GLY A 104 -5.87 -16.13 -12.98
N ASN A 105 -5.16 -15.01 -12.79
CA ASN A 105 -4.41 -14.74 -11.56
C ASN A 105 -4.29 -13.25 -11.24
N LYS A 106 -3.88 -12.95 -10.01
CA LYS A 106 -3.82 -11.59 -9.46
C LYS A 106 -2.82 -10.69 -10.18
N PHE A 107 -1.63 -11.21 -10.51
CA PHE A 107 -0.60 -10.42 -11.19
C PHE A 107 -1.09 -9.96 -12.56
N LEU A 108 -1.55 -10.88 -13.39
CA LEU A 108 -2.03 -10.59 -14.73
C LEU A 108 -3.27 -9.67 -14.71
N ALA A 109 -4.23 -9.92 -13.81
CA ALA A 109 -5.42 -9.08 -13.64
C ALA A 109 -5.04 -7.63 -13.29
N LYS A 110 -4.08 -7.44 -12.38
CA LYS A 110 -3.58 -6.11 -12.01
C LYS A 110 -2.92 -5.39 -13.18
N MET A 111 -2.11 -6.11 -13.96
CA MET A 111 -1.46 -5.55 -15.16
C MET A 111 -2.48 -5.14 -16.20
N ALA A 112 -3.44 -6.03 -16.50
CA ALA A 112 -4.49 -5.81 -17.48
C ALA A 112 -5.42 -4.65 -17.13
N SER A 113 -5.74 -4.45 -15.84
CA SER A 113 -6.58 -3.34 -15.39
C SER A 113 -5.99 -1.96 -15.71
N GLY A 114 -4.69 -1.88 -15.97
CA GLY A 114 -3.98 -0.65 -16.33
C GLY A 114 -3.98 -0.31 -17.83
N LEU A 115 -4.24 -1.28 -18.72
CA LEU A 115 -4.02 -1.14 -20.17
C LEU A 115 -4.97 -0.13 -20.84
N ASN A 116 -6.24 -0.19 -20.51
CA ASN A 116 -7.29 0.59 -21.14
C ASN A 116 -7.89 1.65 -20.19
N LYS A 117 -7.07 2.26 -19.32
CA LYS A 117 -7.50 3.38 -18.48
C LYS A 117 -7.61 4.67 -19.29
N PRO A 118 -8.62 5.53 -19.00
CA PRO A 118 -9.70 5.39 -18.03
C PRO A 118 -10.86 4.56 -18.56
N ASN A 119 -11.70 4.08 -17.64
CA ASN A 119 -12.99 3.40 -17.91
C ASN A 119 -12.89 2.25 -18.91
N GLY A 120 -11.79 1.51 -18.90
CA GLY A 120 -11.56 0.39 -19.80
C GLY A 120 -11.70 -0.96 -19.11
N MET A 121 -11.82 -2.00 -19.92
CA MET A 121 -11.76 -3.38 -19.50
C MET A 121 -10.82 -4.14 -20.43
N SER A 122 -9.96 -4.98 -19.84
CA SER A 122 -9.05 -5.84 -20.59
C SER A 122 -9.28 -7.28 -20.17
N LEU A 123 -9.52 -8.12 -21.14
CA LEU A 123 -9.56 -9.57 -21.01
C LEU A 123 -8.32 -10.12 -21.72
N ILE A 124 -7.54 -10.94 -21.05
CA ILE A 124 -6.42 -11.69 -21.65
C ILE A 124 -6.70 -13.16 -21.37
N LEU A 125 -6.72 -13.96 -22.41
CA LEU A 125 -7.01 -15.39 -22.29
C LEU A 125 -5.81 -16.12 -21.66
N PRO A 126 -6.00 -17.27 -21.00
CA PRO A 126 -4.91 -17.99 -20.33
C PRO A 126 -3.70 -18.27 -21.23
N HIS A 127 -3.91 -18.60 -22.50
CA HIS A 127 -2.84 -18.88 -23.46
C HIS A 127 -2.11 -17.62 -23.95
N GLU A 128 -2.68 -16.43 -23.77
CA GLU A 128 -2.07 -15.15 -24.17
C GLU A 128 -1.20 -14.55 -23.04
N GLY A 129 -1.37 -15.03 -21.79
CA GLY A 129 -0.75 -14.46 -20.61
C GLY A 129 0.78 -14.43 -20.69
N LEU A 130 1.39 -15.46 -21.23
CA LEU A 130 2.83 -15.56 -21.37
C LEU A 130 3.39 -14.52 -22.36
N ASP A 131 2.76 -14.39 -23.53
CA ASP A 131 3.18 -13.44 -24.57
C ASP A 131 2.90 -11.99 -24.13
N PHE A 132 1.80 -11.78 -23.40
CA PHE A 132 1.50 -10.50 -22.78
C PHE A 132 2.60 -10.06 -21.81
N VAL A 133 3.01 -10.95 -20.89
CA VAL A 133 4.07 -10.64 -19.93
C VAL A 133 5.41 -10.42 -20.63
N ALA A 134 5.74 -11.22 -21.65
CA ALA A 134 7.00 -11.12 -22.36
C ALA A 134 7.24 -9.72 -22.96
N GLN A 135 6.19 -9.07 -23.46
CA GLN A 135 6.27 -7.76 -24.10
C GLN A 135 6.28 -6.57 -23.10
N LEU A 136 5.95 -6.81 -21.82
CA LEU A 136 5.87 -5.74 -20.85
C LEU A 136 7.26 -5.21 -20.46
N PRO A 137 7.47 -3.89 -20.45
CA PRO A 137 8.66 -3.30 -19.81
C PRO A 137 8.71 -3.65 -18.31
N ILE A 138 9.90 -3.96 -17.81
CA ILE A 138 10.08 -4.45 -16.44
C ILE A 138 9.59 -3.46 -15.37
N GLU A 139 9.72 -2.16 -15.61
CA GLU A 139 9.25 -1.09 -14.72
C GLU A 139 7.72 -0.96 -14.66
N LYS A 140 7.01 -1.64 -15.55
CA LYS A 140 5.54 -1.72 -15.54
C LYS A 140 5.01 -2.85 -14.67
N PHE A 141 5.86 -3.81 -14.31
CA PHE A 141 5.45 -4.94 -13.48
C PHE A 141 4.96 -4.46 -12.11
N HIS A 142 3.77 -4.90 -11.72
CA HIS A 142 3.25 -4.60 -10.39
C HIS A 142 4.18 -5.15 -9.31
N GLY A 143 4.62 -4.29 -8.39
CA GLY A 143 5.59 -4.65 -7.35
C GLY A 143 7.05 -4.32 -7.71
N ILE A 144 7.33 -3.89 -8.94
CA ILE A 144 8.65 -3.42 -9.36
C ILE A 144 8.63 -1.88 -9.37
N GLY A 145 9.18 -1.28 -8.30
CA GLY A 145 9.37 0.16 -8.22
C GLY A 145 10.67 0.62 -8.90
N LYS A 146 10.87 1.93 -9.04
CA LYS A 146 12.02 2.54 -9.72
C LYS A 146 13.37 1.96 -9.28
N VAL A 147 13.60 1.81 -7.96
CA VAL A 147 14.85 1.26 -7.42
C VAL A 147 15.07 -0.20 -7.84
N THR A 148 14.01 -0.99 -7.86
CA THR A 148 14.09 -2.40 -8.27
C THR A 148 14.28 -2.52 -9.78
N ALA A 149 13.63 -1.66 -10.58
CA ALA A 149 13.81 -1.61 -12.02
C ALA A 149 15.27 -1.32 -12.40
N VAL A 150 15.95 -0.38 -11.72
CA VAL A 150 17.38 -0.13 -11.94
C VAL A 150 18.21 -1.39 -11.73
N LYS A 151 17.93 -2.17 -10.67
CA LYS A 151 18.64 -3.44 -10.42
C LYS A 151 18.42 -4.48 -11.52
N PHE A 152 17.23 -4.50 -12.13
CA PHE A 152 16.96 -5.34 -13.29
C PHE A 152 17.73 -4.88 -14.53
N HIS A 153 17.74 -3.57 -14.79
CA HIS A 153 18.50 -2.99 -15.90
C HIS A 153 20.00 -3.27 -15.77
N GLU A 154 20.57 -3.22 -14.55
CA GLU A 154 21.97 -3.61 -14.28
C GLU A 154 22.25 -5.10 -14.63
N MET A 155 21.23 -5.95 -14.63
CA MET A 155 21.30 -7.36 -15.04
C MET A 155 21.02 -7.55 -16.54
N GLY A 156 20.79 -6.49 -17.32
CA GLY A 156 20.37 -6.54 -18.71
C GLY A 156 18.94 -7.02 -18.92
N ILE A 157 18.07 -6.80 -17.92
CA ILE A 157 16.65 -7.19 -17.94
C ILE A 157 15.80 -5.93 -18.13
N PHE A 158 15.19 -5.76 -19.29
CA PHE A 158 14.36 -4.62 -19.65
C PHE A 158 12.89 -4.98 -19.86
N THR A 159 12.63 -6.25 -20.19
CA THR A 159 11.29 -6.76 -20.50
C THR A 159 10.98 -8.05 -19.73
N GLY A 160 9.72 -8.48 -19.78
CA GLY A 160 9.32 -9.77 -19.25
C GLY A 160 9.99 -10.94 -19.98
N ALA A 161 10.29 -10.81 -21.28
CA ALA A 161 11.05 -11.81 -22.03
C ALA A 161 12.46 -11.96 -21.46
N ASP A 162 13.18 -10.86 -21.21
CA ASP A 162 14.53 -10.90 -20.63
C ASP A 162 14.51 -11.52 -19.22
N LEU A 163 13.48 -11.19 -18.43
CA LEU A 163 13.32 -11.76 -17.09
C LEU A 163 13.06 -13.26 -17.13
N ARG A 164 12.32 -13.76 -18.11
CA ARG A 164 12.02 -15.18 -18.29
C ARG A 164 13.27 -16.02 -18.57
N GLU A 165 14.26 -15.45 -19.23
CA GLU A 165 15.53 -16.14 -19.53
C GLU A 165 16.40 -16.36 -18.28
N ARG A 166 16.08 -15.71 -17.15
CA ARG A 166 16.87 -15.84 -15.92
C ARG A 166 16.47 -17.07 -15.12
N SER A 167 17.46 -17.69 -14.50
CA SER A 167 17.24 -18.79 -13.56
C SER A 167 16.67 -18.28 -12.22
N VAL A 168 15.96 -19.15 -11.50
CA VAL A 168 15.49 -18.83 -10.16
C VAL A 168 16.64 -18.55 -9.19
N SER A 169 17.78 -19.22 -9.34
CA SER A 169 18.97 -19.03 -8.51
C SER A 169 19.59 -17.65 -8.68
N GLU A 170 19.72 -17.14 -9.91
CA GLU A 170 20.20 -15.77 -10.16
C GLU A 170 19.28 -14.73 -9.55
N LEU A 171 17.96 -14.87 -9.73
CA LEU A 171 16.98 -13.92 -9.18
C LEU A 171 16.95 -13.96 -7.65
N VAL A 172 17.06 -15.14 -7.02
CA VAL A 172 17.13 -15.25 -5.55
C VAL A 172 18.43 -14.69 -5.00
N ALA A 173 19.57 -14.91 -5.68
CA ALA A 173 20.86 -14.33 -5.28
C ALA A 173 20.82 -12.79 -5.27
N ARG A 174 20.14 -12.16 -6.25
CA ARG A 174 20.07 -10.71 -6.39
C ARG A 174 18.97 -10.05 -5.54
N PHE A 175 17.83 -10.70 -5.43
CA PHE A 175 16.61 -10.12 -4.84
C PHE A 175 16.13 -10.81 -3.54
N GLY A 176 16.81 -11.88 -3.11
CA GLY A 176 16.38 -12.67 -1.96
C GLY A 176 15.07 -13.44 -2.24
N LYS A 177 14.24 -13.60 -1.23
CA LYS A 177 12.98 -14.38 -1.32
C LYS A 177 12.06 -13.93 -2.46
N VAL A 178 12.02 -12.64 -2.76
CA VAL A 178 11.15 -12.08 -3.82
C VAL A 178 11.61 -12.49 -5.23
N GLY A 179 12.85 -12.94 -5.39
CA GLY A 179 13.35 -13.46 -6.66
C GLY A 179 12.55 -14.64 -7.20
N ARG A 180 12.03 -15.52 -6.31
CA ARG A 180 11.12 -16.61 -6.71
C ARG A 180 9.82 -16.09 -7.32
N PHE A 181 9.25 -15.07 -6.71
CA PHE A 181 8.06 -14.41 -7.23
C PHE A 181 8.32 -13.78 -8.61
N TYR A 182 9.46 -13.10 -8.80
CA TYR A 182 9.83 -12.56 -10.11
C TYR A 182 9.98 -13.64 -11.17
N TYR A 183 10.55 -14.80 -10.82
CA TYR A 183 10.66 -15.95 -11.72
C TYR A 183 9.29 -16.46 -12.18
N GLN A 184 8.32 -16.57 -11.25
CA GLN A 184 6.96 -17.03 -11.55
C GLN A 184 6.21 -16.03 -12.43
N ILE A 185 6.17 -14.74 -12.04
CA ILE A 185 5.40 -13.74 -12.81
C ILE A 185 5.96 -13.50 -14.20
N ALA A 186 7.26 -13.72 -14.46
CA ALA A 186 7.84 -13.68 -15.80
C ALA A 186 7.27 -14.78 -16.72
N ARG A 187 6.70 -15.84 -16.12
CA ARG A 187 6.02 -16.95 -16.79
C ARG A 187 4.50 -16.83 -16.79
N GLY A 188 4.00 -15.68 -16.34
CA GLY A 188 2.57 -15.46 -16.21
C GLY A 188 1.93 -16.23 -15.03
N GLU A 189 2.74 -16.78 -14.13
CA GLU A 189 2.31 -17.60 -13.00
C GLU A 189 2.19 -16.76 -11.73
N ASP A 190 1.08 -16.89 -11.02
CA ASP A 190 0.86 -16.28 -9.70
C ASP A 190 -0.17 -17.11 -8.94
N ASP A 191 0.31 -17.99 -8.05
CA ASP A 191 -0.53 -18.91 -7.27
C ASP A 191 -1.13 -18.28 -6.02
N ARG A 192 -0.96 -16.96 -5.81
CA ARG A 192 -1.52 -16.28 -4.65
C ARG A 192 -3.04 -16.22 -4.74
N LEU A 193 -3.70 -16.81 -3.76
CA LEU A 193 -5.16 -16.76 -3.64
C LEU A 193 -5.64 -15.34 -3.32
N VAL A 194 -6.91 -15.06 -3.65
CA VAL A 194 -7.62 -13.87 -3.19
C VAL A 194 -7.98 -14.08 -1.72
N VAL A 195 -7.52 -13.17 -0.85
CA VAL A 195 -7.68 -13.27 0.61
C VAL A 195 -8.60 -12.15 1.10
N ALA A 196 -9.85 -12.49 1.37
CA ALA A 196 -10.88 -11.53 1.80
C ALA A 196 -10.55 -10.90 3.17
N ASN A 197 -10.03 -11.69 4.10
CA ASN A 197 -9.76 -11.29 5.49
C ASN A 197 -8.26 -11.15 5.74
N ARG A 198 -7.70 -10.01 5.37
CA ARG A 198 -6.28 -9.72 5.62
C ARG A 198 -6.07 -9.21 7.03
N VAL A 199 -5.34 -9.97 7.84
CA VAL A 199 -4.96 -9.55 9.20
C VAL A 199 -4.03 -8.33 9.12
N ARG A 200 -4.41 -7.26 9.84
CA ARG A 200 -3.59 -6.05 9.98
C ARG A 200 -2.31 -6.40 10.76
N LYS A 201 -1.15 -5.94 10.28
CA LYS A 201 0.16 -6.22 10.91
C LYS A 201 0.72 -5.06 11.71
N SER A 202 0.27 -3.84 11.42
CA SER A 202 0.73 -2.63 12.11
C SER A 202 -0.29 -1.50 12.03
N VAL A 203 -0.20 -0.57 12.98
CA VAL A 203 -0.90 0.73 12.97
C VAL A 203 0.18 1.79 13.11
N SER A 204 0.16 2.85 12.28
CA SER A 204 1.16 3.91 12.32
C SER A 204 0.57 5.28 12.01
N VAL A 205 1.21 6.31 12.53
CA VAL A 205 0.94 7.73 12.25
C VAL A 205 2.26 8.41 11.92
N GLU A 206 2.26 9.25 10.89
CA GLU A 206 3.42 10.04 10.47
C GLU A 206 2.99 11.49 10.21
N THR A 207 3.80 12.44 10.66
CA THR A 207 3.57 13.88 10.44
C THR A 207 4.82 14.51 9.83
N SER A 208 4.65 15.24 8.74
CA SER A 208 5.70 16.07 8.14
C SER A 208 5.55 17.51 8.59
N TYR A 209 6.67 18.18 8.79
CA TYR A 209 6.73 19.55 9.29
C TYR A 209 7.21 20.50 8.19
N ASP A 210 6.62 21.69 8.17
CA ASP A 210 7.05 22.82 7.34
C ASP A 210 6.88 24.11 8.16
N PRO A 211 7.98 24.78 8.56
CA PRO A 211 9.38 24.42 8.34
C PRO A 211 9.83 23.17 9.14
N ASP A 212 10.98 22.60 8.72
CA ASP A 212 11.61 21.47 9.41
C ASP A 212 11.95 21.85 10.86
N LEU A 213 11.86 20.89 11.78
CA LEU A 213 12.14 21.10 13.21
C LEU A 213 13.64 21.01 13.46
N ASN A 214 14.23 22.06 14.05
CA ASN A 214 15.66 22.17 14.34
C ASN A 214 15.98 22.30 15.84
N ASP A 215 14.96 22.39 16.69
CA ASP A 215 15.08 22.54 18.13
C ASP A 215 14.60 21.26 18.84
N ARG A 216 15.40 20.77 19.79
CA ARG A 216 15.16 19.54 20.53
C ARG A 216 13.81 19.55 21.26
N VAL A 217 13.48 20.64 21.93
CA VAL A 217 12.22 20.76 22.68
C VAL A 217 11.01 20.68 21.75
N ARG A 218 11.11 21.31 20.55
CA ARG A 218 10.07 21.23 19.53
C ARG A 218 9.93 19.83 18.96
N ILE A 219 11.03 19.11 18.75
CA ILE A 219 11.04 17.72 18.26
C ILE A 219 10.36 16.81 19.28
N GLU A 220 10.71 16.92 20.56
CA GLU A 220 10.12 16.14 21.65
C GLU A 220 8.62 16.41 21.79
N SER A 221 8.21 17.68 21.82
CA SER A 221 6.80 18.07 21.85
C SER A 221 5.99 17.60 20.63
N ALA A 222 6.63 17.60 19.46
CA ALA A 222 6.03 17.10 18.24
C ALA A 222 5.85 15.58 18.27
N LEU A 223 6.84 14.85 18.84
CA LEU A 223 6.77 13.40 19.01
C LEU A 223 5.65 13.00 19.97
N ASP A 224 5.46 13.73 21.05
CA ASP A 224 4.35 13.51 22.00
C ASP A 224 2.98 13.64 21.33
N ARG A 225 2.83 14.60 20.41
CA ARG A 225 1.59 14.74 19.61
C ARG A 225 1.38 13.55 18.69
N VAL A 226 2.44 13.07 18.03
CA VAL A 226 2.35 11.86 17.17
C VAL A 226 1.99 10.63 18.02
N ALA A 227 2.47 10.54 19.27
CA ALA A 227 2.12 9.47 20.21
C ALA A 227 0.64 9.49 20.60
N ILE A 228 0.08 10.68 20.85
CA ILE A 228 -1.35 10.86 21.12
C ILE A 228 -2.20 10.43 19.91
N ASP A 229 -1.80 10.84 18.72
CA ASP A 229 -2.52 10.48 17.48
C ASP A 229 -2.43 8.99 17.18
N LEU A 230 -1.28 8.35 17.45
CA LEU A 230 -1.13 6.91 17.34
C LEU A 230 -2.03 6.17 18.33
N HIS A 231 -2.07 6.60 19.58
CA HIS A 231 -2.95 6.00 20.60
C HIS A 231 -4.40 6.09 20.19
N ARG A 232 -4.90 7.28 19.80
CA ARG A 232 -6.27 7.47 19.30
C ARG A 232 -6.59 6.53 18.13
N ARG A 233 -5.62 6.32 17.24
CA ARG A 233 -5.80 5.42 16.09
C ARG A 233 -5.83 3.94 16.49
N LEU A 234 -5.08 3.54 17.52
CA LEU A 234 -5.14 2.19 18.09
C LEU A 234 -6.49 1.92 18.74
N GLU A 235 -7.01 2.87 19.52
CA GLU A 235 -8.36 2.78 20.12
C GLU A 235 -9.44 2.63 19.05
N GLN A 236 -9.40 3.44 17.98
CA GLN A 236 -10.36 3.36 16.86
C GLN A 236 -10.40 2.00 16.17
N VAL A 237 -9.32 1.23 16.20
CA VAL A 237 -9.26 -0.10 15.59
C VAL A 237 -9.33 -1.24 16.59
N GLY A 238 -9.44 -0.95 17.91
CA GLY A 238 -9.51 -1.94 18.99
C GLY A 238 -8.25 -2.81 19.07
N MET A 239 -7.08 -2.25 18.85
CA MET A 239 -5.82 -3.01 18.81
C MET A 239 -4.75 -2.39 19.70
N SER A 240 -3.96 -3.25 20.33
CA SER A 240 -2.67 -2.94 20.94
C SER A 240 -1.54 -3.68 20.21
N GLY A 241 -0.31 -3.63 20.73
CA GLY A 241 0.78 -4.43 20.15
C GLY A 241 2.08 -4.26 20.90
N GLN A 242 3.04 -5.13 20.63
CA GLN A 242 4.26 -5.29 21.44
C GLN A 242 5.46 -4.50 20.94
N THR A 243 5.49 -4.05 19.68
CA THR A 243 6.66 -3.39 19.10
C THR A 243 6.34 -1.94 18.74
N LEU A 244 6.95 -0.99 19.43
CA LEU A 244 6.91 0.43 19.05
C LEU A 244 8.08 0.73 18.11
N ILE A 245 7.79 1.42 17.03
CA ILE A 245 8.76 1.81 15.99
C ILE A 245 8.71 3.33 15.87
N LEU A 246 9.86 3.98 16.10
CA LEU A 246 10.10 5.39 15.80
C LEU A 246 10.72 5.50 14.41
N LYS A 247 10.20 6.40 13.60
CA LYS A 247 10.73 6.81 12.30
C LYS A 247 11.04 8.29 12.32
N VAL A 248 12.28 8.65 12.02
CA VAL A 248 12.73 10.04 11.87
C VAL A 248 13.27 10.23 10.47
N LYS A 249 12.74 11.22 9.75
CA LYS A 249 13.25 11.64 8.45
C LYS A 249 13.81 13.05 8.57
N PHE A 250 15.02 13.27 8.08
CA PHE A 250 15.72 14.53 8.16
C PHE A 250 15.49 15.42 6.94
N ALA A 251 15.94 16.67 7.01
CA ALA A 251 15.83 17.66 5.92
C ALA A 251 16.50 17.20 4.62
N ASP A 252 17.60 16.45 4.70
CA ASP A 252 18.31 15.82 3.59
C ASP A 252 17.61 14.60 2.99
N TYR A 253 16.39 14.28 3.48
CA TYR A 253 15.60 13.09 3.13
C TYR A 253 16.19 11.76 3.60
N SER A 254 17.33 11.72 4.27
CA SER A 254 17.79 10.50 4.96
C SER A 254 16.80 10.12 6.07
N GLN A 255 16.73 8.82 6.36
CA GLN A 255 15.75 8.30 7.31
C GLN A 255 16.39 7.30 8.26
N VAL A 256 15.99 7.37 9.52
CA VAL A 256 16.38 6.42 10.56
C VAL A 256 15.14 5.84 11.20
N THR A 257 15.20 4.56 11.54
CA THR A 257 14.17 3.88 12.34
C THR A 257 14.80 3.25 13.58
N ARG A 258 14.07 3.30 14.70
CA ARG A 258 14.41 2.60 15.95
C ARG A 258 13.18 1.89 16.47
N SER A 259 13.37 0.79 17.14
CA SER A 259 12.23 0.04 17.70
C SER A 259 12.55 -0.56 19.05
N VAL A 260 11.53 -0.72 19.86
CA VAL A 260 11.57 -1.45 21.14
C VAL A 260 10.38 -2.40 21.20
N THR A 261 10.62 -3.61 21.69
CA THR A 261 9.57 -4.63 21.89
C THR A 261 9.41 -4.89 23.38
N GLN A 262 8.18 -4.91 23.87
CA GLN A 262 7.83 -5.18 25.26
C GLN A 262 6.82 -6.30 25.32
N SER A 263 6.93 -7.19 26.33
CA SER A 263 6.03 -8.34 26.50
C SER A 263 4.57 -7.96 26.79
N MET A 264 4.37 -6.91 27.61
CA MET A 264 3.02 -6.43 27.97
C MET A 264 2.37 -5.51 26.95
N GLY A 265 2.98 -5.29 25.79
CA GLY A 265 2.47 -4.38 24.77
C GLY A 265 2.44 -2.89 25.18
N PHE A 266 2.07 -2.05 24.22
CA PHE A 266 1.95 -0.60 24.37
C PHE A 266 0.49 -0.21 24.60
N MET A 267 0.06 -0.24 25.85
CA MET A 267 -1.27 0.16 26.28
C MET A 267 -1.20 1.55 26.93
N GLY A 268 -2.07 2.47 26.50
CA GLY A 268 -2.13 3.82 27.01
C GLY A 268 -1.08 4.79 26.42
N VAL A 269 -1.47 6.04 26.31
CA VAL A 269 -0.68 7.10 25.65
C VAL A 269 0.66 7.36 26.33
N ARG A 270 0.70 7.37 27.67
CA ARG A 270 1.96 7.65 28.44
C ARG A 270 3.06 6.66 28.12
N ARG A 271 2.72 5.37 28.02
CA ARG A 271 3.71 4.33 27.72
C ARG A 271 4.30 4.49 26.31
N ILE A 272 3.47 4.91 25.36
CA ILE A 272 3.93 5.24 23.99
C ILE A 272 4.84 6.47 24.03
N GLN A 273 4.46 7.53 24.74
CA GLN A 273 5.26 8.74 24.88
C GLN A 273 6.64 8.45 25.52
N ASP A 274 6.67 7.85 26.69
CA ASP A 274 7.91 7.56 27.42
C ASP A 274 8.87 6.71 26.58
N SER A 275 8.37 5.66 25.95
CA SER A 275 9.19 4.78 25.10
C SER A 275 9.62 5.46 23.81
N SER A 276 8.79 6.29 23.20
CA SER A 276 9.17 7.04 21.99
C SER A 276 10.23 8.10 22.29
N GLN A 277 10.16 8.76 23.43
CA GLN A 277 11.19 9.70 23.89
C GLN A 277 12.52 8.98 24.17
N GLN A 278 12.49 7.80 24.78
CA GLN A 278 13.69 6.97 24.96
C GLN A 278 14.34 6.60 23.62
N LEU A 279 13.52 6.19 22.61
CA LEU A 279 14.03 5.89 21.27
C LEU A 279 14.60 7.14 20.59
N LEU A 280 14.01 8.30 20.80
CA LEU A 280 14.49 9.57 20.27
C LEU A 280 15.81 9.98 20.94
N CYS A 281 15.94 9.81 22.25
CA CYS A 281 17.16 10.09 23.00
C CYS A 281 18.36 9.25 22.54
N ALA A 282 18.10 8.04 22.03
CA ALA A 282 19.14 7.17 21.48
C ALA A 282 19.60 7.57 20.06
N LEU A 283 19.02 8.63 19.48
CA LEU A 283 19.42 9.16 18.17
C LEU A 283 20.29 10.39 18.34
N ASP A 284 21.37 10.42 17.57
CA ASP A 284 22.15 11.64 17.38
C ASP A 284 21.38 12.55 16.42
N LEU A 285 20.89 13.68 16.93
CA LEU A 285 20.19 14.71 16.18
C LEU A 285 21.03 15.97 15.98
N GLU A 286 22.30 15.96 16.43
CA GLU A 286 23.13 17.16 16.46
C GLU A 286 23.31 17.74 15.04
N GLY A 287 22.97 19.03 14.91
CA GLY A 287 23.02 19.76 13.63
C GLY A 287 22.04 19.30 12.54
N ARG A 288 21.09 18.40 12.85
CA ARG A 288 20.15 17.85 11.86
C ARG A 288 18.73 18.33 12.10
N SER A 289 18.13 18.95 11.10
CA SER A 289 16.71 19.31 11.13
C SER A 289 15.82 18.11 10.79
N VAL A 290 14.73 17.95 11.53
CA VAL A 290 13.77 16.85 11.39
C VAL A 290 12.59 17.31 10.53
N ARG A 291 12.42 16.64 9.41
CA ARG A 291 11.33 16.89 8.44
C ARG A 291 10.08 16.09 8.73
N LEU A 292 10.20 14.87 9.29
CA LEU A 292 9.08 13.98 9.58
C LEU A 292 9.36 13.16 10.83
N LEU A 293 8.34 13.05 11.66
CA LEU A 293 8.27 12.09 12.77
C LEU A 293 7.13 11.10 12.52
N GLY A 294 7.40 9.84 12.79
CA GLY A 294 6.43 8.76 12.70
C GLY A 294 6.55 7.79 13.85
N LEU A 295 5.41 7.32 14.34
CA LEU A 295 5.32 6.22 15.29
C LEU A 295 4.43 5.13 14.73
N GLY A 296 4.81 3.87 14.99
CA GLY A 296 4.03 2.70 14.60
C GLY A 296 4.06 1.62 15.65
N ILE A 297 2.96 0.90 15.78
CA ILE A 297 2.86 -0.32 16.59
C ILE A 297 2.76 -1.53 15.66
N GLY A 298 3.65 -2.49 15.88
CA GLY A 298 3.68 -3.82 15.23
C GLY A 298 3.49 -4.93 16.24
N LYS A 299 3.46 -6.20 15.74
CA LYS A 299 3.05 -7.36 16.54
C LYS A 299 1.73 -7.08 17.24
N LEU A 300 0.71 -6.77 16.43
CA LEU A 300 -0.60 -6.38 16.92
C LEU A 300 -1.28 -7.55 17.65
N MET A 301 -2.04 -7.21 18.69
CA MET A 301 -2.85 -8.08 19.52
C MET A 301 -4.27 -7.48 19.63
N ASN A 302 -5.31 -8.30 19.66
CA ASN A 302 -6.66 -7.85 19.93
C ASN A 302 -6.84 -7.64 21.43
N GLU A 303 -7.36 -6.49 21.83
CA GLU A 303 -7.58 -6.18 23.26
C GLU A 303 -8.50 -7.19 23.96
N GLU A 304 -9.44 -7.79 23.25
CA GLU A 304 -10.37 -8.78 23.81
C GLU A 304 -9.73 -10.14 24.15
N GLN A 305 -8.58 -10.48 23.58
CA GLN A 305 -7.95 -11.79 23.80
C GLN A 305 -6.99 -11.81 24.99
N ASP A 306 -6.47 -10.67 25.44
CA ASP A 306 -5.46 -10.60 26.49
C ASP A 306 -6.04 -10.53 27.92
N PHE A 307 -7.34 -10.24 28.09
CA PHE A 307 -7.95 -10.18 29.42
C PHE A 307 -8.31 -11.57 30.04
N HIS A 308 -8.18 -12.64 29.30
CA HIS A 308 -8.54 -13.98 29.81
C HIS A 308 -7.42 -14.73 30.53
N GLN A 309 -6.19 -14.22 30.58
CA GLN A 309 -5.06 -14.95 31.17
C GLN A 309 -4.60 -14.45 32.55
N LEU A 310 -5.35 -13.57 33.20
CA LEU A 310 -5.09 -13.16 34.60
C LEU A 310 -6.21 -13.56 35.56
N ARG A 311 -6.69 -14.80 35.49
CA ARG A 311 -7.33 -15.43 36.65
C ARG A 311 -6.22 -16.17 37.44
N LEU A 312 -5.74 -15.50 38.49
CA LEU A 312 -5.08 -16.19 39.60
C LEU A 312 -6.11 -17.13 40.21
N GLU A 313 -5.91 -18.44 40.01
CA GLU A 313 -6.50 -19.42 40.89
C GLU A 313 -5.77 -19.31 42.23
N VAL A 314 -6.49 -18.85 43.28
CA VAL A 314 -6.09 -18.92 44.69
C VAL A 314 -6.71 -20.18 45.28
#